data_582dad844a0de45a08ea8ef5e0ce1c23
#
_entry.id   582dad844a0de45a08ea8ef5e0ce1c23
#
_cell.length_a   1.000
_cell.length_b   1.000
_cell.length_c   1.000
_cell.angle_alpha   90.00
_cell.angle_beta   90.00
_cell.angle_gamma   90.00
#
_symmetry.space_group_name_H-M   'P 1'
#
loop_
_entity.id
_entity.type
_entity.pdbx_description
1 polymer ?
#
loop_
_entity_poly.entity_id
_entity_poly.type
_entity_poly.pdbx_seq_one_letter_code
_entity_poly.pdbx_strand_id
1 'polypeptide(L)'
;MALEKPQWKELFSEVVTSGLCTGCAACVIACPHPVLDYETDNGVYKPFHLDIDGGPEDCTHGQKGCTMCTRACPRFRNWESEIDTHKFARERTEDEVSGIGDVLLARATDESLVENGQDGGFVSALLIYALENDVIDAALVSGLEGDGSTWRAVPQVARSREDVIETAKSRYTYSANLLAYPEAAEGGAERIALVGMGCMASAPGAMQSRKAGKLARRLCLTIGLMCSKTFDDSIFEELFEAKYGIKRADILKMNIKGVFQIWTTDGHFHEVPLKEAHAFTREGCKQCPDFADEHADISTGGIGAFGDWTLVIVRTDQGRELMNAMKENGLIETRPGDDDPGAVALLHRLAIVSRKRWPEAAVPGPRRIPVVITYPSRH
;
A
#
# COMPACT_ATOMS: atom_id res chain seq x y z
N MET A 1 29.90 23.48 0.07
CA MET A 1 29.57 22.28 0.82
C MET A 1 29.21 21.19 -0.19
N ALA A 2 29.88 20.03 -0.16
CA ALA A 2 29.51 18.90 -0.97
C ALA A 2 28.09 18.48 -0.55
N LEU A 3 27.17 18.32 -1.52
CA LEU A 3 25.84 17.82 -1.25
C LEU A 3 25.99 16.46 -0.55
N GLU A 4 25.47 16.37 0.66
CA GLU A 4 25.42 15.12 1.42
C GLU A 4 24.71 14.05 0.58
N LYS A 5 25.37 12.90 0.37
CA LYS A 5 24.80 11.77 -0.38
C LYS A 5 24.31 10.72 0.61
N PRO A 6 23.08 10.83 1.11
CA PRO A 6 22.57 9.91 2.10
C PRO A 6 22.47 8.49 1.51
N GLN A 7 22.99 7.52 2.26
CA GLN A 7 23.11 6.13 1.86
C GLN A 7 22.33 5.20 2.80
N TRP A 8 22.59 3.90 2.73
CA TRP A 8 21.92 2.91 3.58
C TRP A 8 22.03 3.22 5.08
N LYS A 9 23.18 3.67 5.55
CA LYS A 9 23.42 3.99 6.97
C LYS A 9 22.42 5.02 7.50
N GLU A 10 22.19 6.10 6.75
CA GLU A 10 21.20 7.12 7.11
C GLU A 10 19.79 6.56 7.02
N LEU A 11 19.46 5.78 5.98
CA LEU A 11 18.16 5.14 5.86
C LEU A 11 17.91 4.17 7.01
N PHE A 12 18.89 3.36 7.37
CA PHE A 12 18.82 2.40 8.46
C PHE A 12 18.52 3.10 9.79
N SER A 13 19.31 4.12 10.14
CA SER A 13 19.16 4.85 11.41
C SER A 13 17.91 5.75 11.45
N GLU A 14 17.61 6.48 10.36
CA GLU A 14 16.53 7.47 10.35
C GLU A 14 15.14 6.84 10.12
N VAL A 15 15.04 5.67 9.47
CA VAL A 15 13.78 5.07 9.09
C VAL A 15 13.63 3.63 9.60
N VAL A 16 14.60 2.74 9.31
CA VAL A 16 14.41 1.31 9.57
C VAL A 16 14.36 1.02 11.07
N THR A 17 15.35 1.53 11.84
CA THR A 17 15.46 1.30 13.29
C THR A 17 14.69 2.32 14.12
N SER A 18 14.28 3.45 13.54
CA SER A 18 13.51 4.47 14.25
C SER A 18 12.02 4.14 14.40
N GLY A 19 11.53 3.05 13.79
CA GLY A 19 10.11 2.70 13.74
C GLY A 19 9.31 3.35 12.62
N LEU A 20 9.88 4.27 11.84
CA LEU A 20 9.20 4.94 10.73
C LEU A 20 9.06 4.04 9.48
N CYS A 21 9.77 2.92 9.44
CA CYS A 21 9.68 1.97 8.34
C CYS A 21 8.30 1.31 8.30
N THR A 22 7.55 1.56 7.24
CA THR A 22 6.23 0.97 7.00
C THR A 22 6.29 -0.37 6.27
N GLY A 23 7.49 -0.82 5.87
CA GLY A 23 7.68 -2.12 5.24
C GLY A 23 7.33 -2.20 3.76
N CYS A 24 7.32 -1.10 3.02
CA CYS A 24 6.91 -1.07 1.61
C CYS A 24 7.84 -1.81 0.63
N ALA A 25 9.03 -2.22 1.05
CA ALA A 25 10.07 -2.88 0.25
C ALA A 25 10.68 -2.03 -0.90
N ALA A 26 10.32 -0.75 -1.03
CA ALA A 26 10.82 0.11 -2.11
C ALA A 26 12.36 0.19 -2.17
N CYS A 27 13.03 0.25 -1.01
CA CYS A 27 14.49 0.28 -0.93
C CYS A 27 15.13 -1.04 -1.38
N VAL A 28 14.44 -2.18 -1.19
CA VAL A 28 14.91 -3.51 -1.61
C VAL A 28 14.91 -3.60 -3.13
N ILE A 29 13.75 -3.36 -3.77
CA ILE A 29 13.64 -3.44 -5.23
C ILE A 29 14.44 -2.38 -5.97
N ALA A 30 14.74 -1.26 -5.32
CA ALA A 30 15.56 -0.19 -5.91
C ALA A 30 17.07 -0.45 -5.77
N CYS A 31 17.47 -1.41 -4.96
CA CYS A 31 18.90 -1.72 -4.78
C CYS A 31 19.48 -2.33 -6.06
N PRO A 32 20.42 -1.66 -6.75
CA PRO A 32 21.02 -2.19 -7.97
C PRO A 32 22.06 -3.27 -7.67
N HIS A 33 22.34 -3.48 -6.41
CA HIS A 33 23.22 -4.49 -5.88
C HIS A 33 22.37 -5.42 -5.02
N PRO A 34 22.37 -6.75 -5.21
CA PRO A 34 21.49 -7.65 -4.45
C PRO A 34 21.99 -7.85 -3.00
N VAL A 35 22.14 -6.75 -2.28
CA VAL A 35 22.65 -6.71 -0.88
C VAL A 35 21.57 -6.32 0.12
N LEU A 36 20.36 -5.97 -0.34
CA LEU A 36 19.21 -5.75 0.52
C LEU A 36 18.21 -6.88 0.30
N ASP A 37 17.72 -7.44 1.37
CA ASP A 37 16.65 -8.44 1.39
C ASP A 37 15.52 -7.99 2.32
N TYR A 38 14.47 -8.78 2.44
CA TYR A 38 13.25 -8.40 3.12
C TYR A 38 12.81 -9.50 4.10
N GLU A 39 12.62 -9.12 5.35
CA GLU A 39 12.16 -10.02 6.42
C GLU A 39 10.64 -9.99 6.51
N THR A 40 10.01 -11.16 6.44
CA THR A 40 8.56 -11.35 6.60
C THR A 40 8.22 -12.20 7.82
N ASP A 41 9.20 -12.89 8.41
CA ASP A 41 8.97 -13.80 9.52
C ASP A 41 8.58 -13.02 10.79
N ASN A 42 7.70 -13.61 11.56
CA ASN A 42 7.20 -13.04 12.81
C ASN A 42 6.61 -11.63 12.68
N GLY A 43 6.05 -11.28 11.50
CA GLY A 43 5.42 -9.98 11.28
C GLY A 43 6.39 -8.80 11.20
N VAL A 44 7.69 -9.04 11.01
CA VAL A 44 8.70 -7.98 10.99
C VAL A 44 8.54 -7.04 9.79
N TYR A 45 8.35 -7.56 8.59
CA TYR A 45 8.13 -6.78 7.35
C TYR A 45 9.11 -5.61 7.19
N LYS A 46 10.43 -5.88 7.18
CA LYS A 46 11.46 -4.85 7.09
C LYS A 46 12.62 -5.24 6.19
N PRO A 47 13.28 -4.25 5.55
CA PRO A 47 14.51 -4.50 4.82
C PRO A 47 15.67 -4.76 5.79
N PHE A 48 16.58 -5.62 5.38
CA PHE A 48 17.85 -5.83 6.05
C PHE A 48 18.99 -5.96 5.03
N HIS A 49 20.24 -5.82 5.49
CA HIS A 49 21.42 -5.93 4.66
C HIS A 49 22.02 -7.34 4.75
N LEU A 50 22.29 -7.97 3.59
CA LEU A 50 22.84 -9.34 3.52
C LEU A 50 24.35 -9.38 3.78
N ASP A 51 25.06 -8.35 3.31
CA ASP A 51 26.53 -8.25 3.38
C ASP A 51 26.90 -7.36 4.57
N ILE A 52 27.11 -7.96 5.71
CA ILE A 52 27.31 -7.29 7.02
C ILE A 52 28.73 -7.50 7.55
N ASP A 53 29.75 -7.16 6.76
CA ASP A 53 31.16 -7.22 7.23
C ASP A 53 31.47 -6.24 8.39
N GLY A 54 30.63 -5.23 8.60
CA GLY A 54 30.75 -4.25 9.69
C GLY A 54 29.61 -4.34 10.68
N GLY A 55 28.51 -3.65 10.40
CA GLY A 55 27.26 -3.67 11.16
C GLY A 55 26.07 -3.69 10.20
N PRO A 56 24.84 -3.95 10.70
CA PRO A 56 23.64 -4.00 9.85
C PRO A 56 23.35 -2.67 9.13
N GLU A 57 23.95 -1.57 9.57
CA GLU A 57 23.90 -0.25 8.96
C GLU A 57 24.95 -0.05 7.85
N ASP A 58 25.97 -0.89 7.76
CA ASP A 58 27.07 -0.69 6.82
C ASP A 58 26.73 -1.24 5.42
N CYS A 59 27.08 -0.46 4.41
CA CYS A 59 26.93 -0.83 3.01
C CYS A 59 28.14 -0.35 2.20
N THR A 60 28.95 -1.27 1.70
CA THR A 60 30.16 -0.95 0.92
C THR A 60 29.84 -0.17 -0.36
N HIS A 61 28.68 -0.39 -0.98
CA HIS A 61 28.20 0.37 -2.14
C HIS A 61 27.75 1.78 -1.76
N GLY A 62 27.13 1.93 -0.57
CA GLY A 62 26.78 3.22 0.00
C GLY A 62 28.03 4.06 0.24
N GLN A 63 29.06 3.49 0.86
CA GLN A 63 30.34 4.15 1.10
C GLN A 63 31.01 4.64 -0.20
N LYS A 64 30.74 3.97 -1.33
CA LYS A 64 31.17 4.40 -2.68
C LYS A 64 30.22 5.40 -3.33
N GLY A 65 29.19 5.87 -2.62
CA GLY A 65 28.27 6.93 -3.04
C GLY A 65 26.95 6.46 -3.66
N CYS A 66 26.56 5.17 -3.51
CA CYS A 66 25.23 4.72 -3.90
C CYS A 66 24.16 5.27 -2.95
N THR A 67 23.07 5.80 -3.53
CA THR A 67 21.96 6.44 -2.79
C THR A 67 20.59 5.90 -3.20
N MET A 68 20.52 4.76 -3.87
CA MET A 68 19.27 4.28 -4.47
C MET A 68 18.21 3.93 -3.42
N CYS A 69 18.59 3.30 -2.31
CA CYS A 69 17.68 2.95 -1.23
C CYS A 69 17.02 4.18 -0.57
N THR A 70 17.80 5.27 -0.34
CA THR A 70 17.27 6.51 0.22
C THR A 70 16.37 7.26 -0.76
N ARG A 71 16.67 7.22 -2.07
CA ARG A 71 15.82 7.80 -3.11
C ARG A 71 14.48 7.08 -3.22
N ALA A 72 14.46 5.78 -3.01
CA ALA A 72 13.25 5.00 -3.13
C ALA A 72 12.35 5.07 -1.90
N CYS A 73 12.87 5.43 -0.74
CA CYS A 73 12.12 5.37 0.51
C CYS A 73 11.11 6.54 0.63
N PRO A 74 9.79 6.22 0.72
CA PRO A 74 8.73 7.23 0.88
C PRO A 74 8.55 7.68 2.34
N ARG A 75 9.49 7.38 3.22
CA ARG A 75 9.49 7.81 4.64
C ARG A 75 10.80 8.47 5.03
N PHE A 76 11.67 8.69 4.04
CA PHE A 76 12.96 9.31 4.27
C PHE A 76 12.89 10.83 4.06
N ARG A 77 13.12 11.58 5.15
CA ARG A 77 13.21 13.05 5.19
C ARG A 77 11.95 13.75 4.64
N ASN A 78 12.05 14.72 3.75
CA ASN A 78 10.95 15.56 3.25
C ASN A 78 10.10 14.88 2.15
N TRP A 79 9.89 13.60 2.25
CA TRP A 79 9.23 12.80 1.22
C TRP A 79 7.86 13.34 0.79
N GLU A 80 7.04 13.83 1.71
CA GLU A 80 5.67 14.25 1.43
C GLU A 80 5.65 15.50 0.53
N SER A 81 6.32 16.58 0.92
CA SER A 81 6.45 17.82 0.14
C SER A 81 7.11 17.57 -1.22
N GLU A 82 8.15 16.72 -1.28
CA GLU A 82 8.81 16.36 -2.53
C GLU A 82 7.88 15.64 -3.50
N ILE A 83 7.02 14.73 -2.99
CA ILE A 83 6.07 14.01 -3.84
C ILE A 83 4.91 14.91 -4.25
N ASP A 84 4.34 15.69 -3.33
CA ASP A 84 3.28 16.65 -3.64
C ASP A 84 3.71 17.61 -4.74
N THR A 85 4.87 18.23 -4.60
CA THR A 85 5.42 19.14 -5.62
C THR A 85 5.65 18.44 -6.95
N HIS A 86 6.11 17.19 -6.93
CA HIS A 86 6.35 16.42 -8.15
C HIS A 86 5.06 16.02 -8.88
N LYS A 87 4.07 15.48 -8.13
CA LYS A 87 2.83 14.94 -8.72
C LYS A 87 1.80 16.03 -9.03
N PHE A 88 1.71 17.04 -8.17
CA PHE A 88 0.63 18.04 -8.22
C PHE A 88 1.11 19.44 -8.53
N ALA A 89 2.41 19.65 -8.79
CA ALA A 89 3.06 20.95 -9.00
C ALA A 89 2.85 21.96 -7.86
N ARG A 90 2.40 21.53 -6.70
CA ARG A 90 2.21 22.30 -5.47
C ARG A 90 2.23 21.41 -4.24
N GLU A 91 2.46 21.99 -3.10
CA GLU A 91 2.22 21.32 -1.82
C GLU A 91 0.72 21.36 -1.47
N ARG A 92 0.26 20.40 -0.65
CA ARG A 92 -1.10 20.41 -0.10
C ARG A 92 -1.28 21.53 0.89
N THR A 93 -2.52 22.00 1.05
CA THR A 93 -2.92 22.94 2.10
C THR A 93 -3.30 22.20 3.39
N GLU A 94 -3.43 22.92 4.50
CA GLU A 94 -3.85 22.33 5.79
C GLU A 94 -5.26 21.72 5.74
N ASP A 95 -6.14 22.23 4.88
CA ASP A 95 -7.51 21.71 4.71
C ASP A 95 -7.57 20.43 3.88
N GLU A 96 -6.53 20.13 3.10
CA GLU A 96 -6.45 18.91 2.28
C GLU A 96 -5.99 17.71 3.11
N VAL A 97 -6.70 17.42 4.19
CA VAL A 97 -6.36 16.38 5.18
C VAL A 97 -6.31 14.96 4.60
N SER A 98 -7.01 14.69 3.51
CA SER A 98 -7.00 13.44 2.75
C SER A 98 -6.15 13.52 1.47
N GLY A 99 -5.28 14.54 1.36
CA GLY A 99 -4.49 14.83 0.17
C GLY A 99 -5.27 15.54 -0.92
N ILE A 100 -4.56 15.87 -2.02
CA ILE A 100 -5.10 16.59 -3.18
C ILE A 100 -5.93 15.63 -4.03
N GLY A 101 -7.13 16.03 -4.49
CA GLY A 101 -7.95 15.26 -5.43
C GLY A 101 -9.46 15.48 -5.28
N ASP A 102 -10.20 14.95 -6.25
CA ASP A 102 -11.65 15.07 -6.35
C ASP A 102 -12.31 13.78 -5.82
N VAL A 103 -13.23 13.93 -4.86
CA VAL A 103 -13.93 12.78 -4.23
C VAL A 103 -15.19 12.45 -5.01
N LEU A 104 -15.37 11.17 -5.33
CA LEU A 104 -16.56 10.62 -5.97
C LEU A 104 -16.84 9.19 -5.48
N LEU A 105 -18.00 8.65 -5.87
CA LEU A 105 -18.35 7.24 -5.72
C LEU A 105 -18.29 6.58 -7.10
N ALA A 106 -17.75 5.36 -7.18
CA ALA A 106 -17.70 4.59 -8.41
C ALA A 106 -18.09 3.13 -8.19
N ARG A 107 -18.70 2.51 -9.22
CA ARG A 107 -19.11 1.12 -9.25
C ARG A 107 -18.87 0.55 -10.65
N ALA A 108 -18.42 -0.71 -10.74
CA ALA A 108 -18.36 -1.42 -12.00
C ALA A 108 -19.77 -1.70 -12.53
N THR A 109 -19.96 -1.67 -13.85
CA THR A 109 -21.23 -2.06 -14.51
C THR A 109 -21.34 -3.57 -14.71
N ASP A 110 -20.19 -4.28 -14.70
CA ASP A 110 -20.15 -5.74 -14.73
C ASP A 110 -20.48 -6.29 -13.34
N GLU A 111 -21.67 -6.84 -13.18
CA GLU A 111 -22.16 -7.39 -11.91
C GLU A 111 -21.25 -8.51 -11.38
N SER A 112 -20.61 -9.28 -12.25
CA SER A 112 -19.68 -10.33 -11.81
C SER A 112 -18.46 -9.75 -11.08
N LEU A 113 -18.00 -8.57 -11.48
CA LEU A 113 -16.92 -7.86 -10.79
C LEU A 113 -17.39 -7.24 -9.47
N VAL A 114 -18.64 -6.80 -9.39
CA VAL A 114 -19.24 -6.30 -8.14
C VAL A 114 -19.35 -7.43 -7.12
N GLU A 115 -19.89 -8.58 -7.51
CA GLU A 115 -20.07 -9.75 -6.64
C GLU A 115 -18.73 -10.32 -6.15
N ASN A 116 -17.73 -10.40 -7.05
CA ASN A 116 -16.41 -10.92 -6.70
C ASN A 116 -15.53 -9.86 -6.00
N GLY A 117 -15.88 -8.59 -6.08
CA GLY A 117 -15.13 -7.49 -5.49
C GLY A 117 -15.31 -7.36 -3.97
N GLN A 118 -14.61 -6.40 -3.40
CA GLN A 118 -14.79 -6.03 -1.99
C GLN A 118 -15.98 -5.10 -1.80
N ASP A 119 -15.99 -3.98 -2.55
CA ASP A 119 -17.04 -2.97 -2.58
C ASP A 119 -17.10 -2.40 -4.01
N GLY A 120 -18.19 -2.59 -4.74
CA GLY A 120 -18.44 -2.02 -6.07
C GLY A 120 -17.60 -2.52 -7.24
N GLY A 121 -16.62 -3.41 -7.04
CA GLY A 121 -15.81 -4.01 -8.11
C GLY A 121 -14.93 -3.04 -8.90
N PHE A 122 -14.83 -1.77 -8.49
CA PHE A 122 -14.19 -0.69 -9.24
C PHE A 122 -12.70 -0.96 -9.54
N VAL A 123 -11.90 -1.39 -8.56
CA VAL A 123 -10.47 -1.64 -8.74
C VAL A 123 -10.23 -2.74 -9.77
N SER A 124 -11.03 -3.82 -9.73
CA SER A 124 -10.93 -4.91 -10.71
C SER A 124 -11.29 -4.41 -12.11
N ALA A 125 -12.38 -3.65 -12.27
CA ALA A 125 -12.76 -3.08 -13.56
C ALA A 125 -11.67 -2.16 -14.13
N LEU A 126 -11.05 -1.33 -13.28
CA LEU A 126 -9.98 -0.41 -13.66
C LEU A 126 -8.72 -1.15 -14.14
N LEU A 127 -8.29 -2.17 -13.40
CA LEU A 127 -7.12 -2.96 -13.78
C LEU A 127 -7.36 -3.74 -15.07
N ILE A 128 -8.53 -4.37 -15.23
CA ILE A 128 -8.90 -5.10 -16.44
C ILE A 128 -8.90 -4.13 -17.64
N TYR A 129 -9.54 -2.97 -17.51
CA TYR A 129 -9.53 -1.96 -18.57
C TYR A 129 -8.10 -1.53 -18.92
N ALA A 130 -7.27 -1.26 -17.92
CA ALA A 130 -5.90 -0.80 -18.14
C ALA A 130 -5.01 -1.85 -18.83
N LEU A 131 -5.19 -3.14 -18.52
CA LEU A 131 -4.51 -4.26 -19.18
C LEU A 131 -5.01 -4.46 -20.60
N GLU A 132 -6.33 -4.52 -20.82
CA GLU A 132 -6.94 -4.82 -22.11
C GLU A 132 -6.78 -3.68 -23.14
N ASN A 133 -6.49 -2.44 -22.68
CA ASN A 133 -6.29 -1.27 -23.54
C ASN A 133 -4.83 -0.78 -23.57
N ASP A 134 -3.89 -1.64 -23.23
CA ASP A 134 -2.46 -1.34 -23.28
C ASP A 134 -2.05 -0.08 -22.49
N VAL A 135 -2.78 0.30 -21.43
CA VAL A 135 -2.36 1.34 -20.49
C VAL A 135 -1.23 0.83 -19.61
N ILE A 136 -1.34 -0.42 -19.16
CA ILE A 136 -0.33 -1.14 -18.40
C ILE A 136 -0.06 -2.52 -19.00
N ASP A 137 1.13 -3.07 -18.73
CA ASP A 137 1.53 -4.42 -19.13
C ASP A 137 1.35 -5.42 -17.99
N ALA A 138 1.36 -4.94 -16.75
CA ALA A 138 1.20 -5.73 -15.54
C ALA A 138 0.77 -4.86 -14.36
N ALA A 139 0.16 -5.47 -13.36
CA ALA A 139 -0.14 -4.84 -12.07
C ALA A 139 0.50 -5.64 -10.91
N LEU A 140 1.12 -4.92 -9.97
CA LEU A 140 1.60 -5.47 -8.72
C LEU A 140 0.44 -5.45 -7.73
N VAL A 141 -0.03 -6.62 -7.35
CA VAL A 141 -1.24 -6.82 -6.54
C VAL A 141 -0.97 -7.72 -5.34
N SER A 142 -1.97 -7.88 -4.47
CA SER A 142 -1.91 -8.83 -3.36
C SER A 142 -2.78 -10.04 -3.68
N GLY A 143 -2.18 -11.22 -3.74
CA GLY A 143 -2.88 -12.50 -3.81
C GLY A 143 -2.87 -13.24 -2.47
N LEU A 144 -3.23 -14.50 -2.52
CA LEU A 144 -3.12 -15.45 -1.41
C LEU A 144 -2.02 -16.47 -1.71
N GLU A 145 -1.32 -16.91 -0.67
CA GLU A 145 -0.29 -17.93 -0.77
C GLU A 145 -0.92 -19.32 -1.11
N GLY A 146 -0.32 -20.03 -2.05
CA GLY A 146 -0.71 -21.41 -2.41
C GLY A 146 -2.16 -21.50 -2.90
N ASP A 147 -2.95 -22.36 -2.29
CA ASP A 147 -4.37 -22.58 -2.58
C ASP A 147 -5.31 -21.59 -1.85
N GLY A 148 -4.75 -20.64 -1.14
CA GLY A 148 -5.49 -19.63 -0.37
C GLY A 148 -5.94 -20.08 1.02
N SER A 149 -5.77 -21.34 1.39
CA SER A 149 -6.21 -21.88 2.70
C SER A 149 -5.52 -21.23 3.90
N THR A 150 -4.31 -20.69 3.69
CA THR A 150 -3.56 -19.96 4.72
C THR A 150 -4.02 -18.53 4.93
N TRP A 151 -4.82 -17.97 4.03
CA TRP A 151 -5.16 -16.53 4.01
C TRP A 151 -3.97 -15.60 4.15
N ARG A 152 -2.76 -16.07 3.87
CA ARG A 152 -1.55 -15.27 3.89
C ARG A 152 -1.48 -14.41 2.65
N ALA A 153 -1.46 -13.11 2.84
CA ALA A 153 -1.32 -12.15 1.76
C ALA A 153 0.12 -12.18 1.21
N VAL A 154 0.26 -12.33 -0.11
CA VAL A 154 1.55 -12.35 -0.80
C VAL A 154 1.55 -11.42 -2.01
N PRO A 155 2.72 -10.83 -2.37
CA PRO A 155 2.85 -10.08 -3.61
C PRO A 155 2.65 -10.99 -4.83
N GLN A 156 1.88 -10.50 -5.80
CA GLN A 156 1.65 -11.19 -7.07
C GLN A 156 1.66 -10.21 -8.25
N VAL A 157 1.87 -10.75 -9.46
CA VAL A 157 1.79 -10.00 -10.71
C VAL A 157 0.53 -10.42 -11.47
N ALA A 158 -0.37 -9.47 -11.72
CA ALA A 158 -1.53 -9.68 -12.59
C ALA A 158 -1.23 -9.17 -14.01
N ARG A 159 -1.50 -9.99 -15.03
CA ARG A 159 -1.29 -9.69 -16.46
C ARG A 159 -2.54 -9.90 -17.31
N SER A 160 -3.56 -10.49 -16.74
CA SER A 160 -4.81 -10.84 -17.42
C SER A 160 -6.03 -10.48 -16.56
N ARG A 161 -7.21 -10.53 -17.19
CA ARG A 161 -8.50 -10.41 -16.50
C ARG A 161 -8.64 -11.47 -15.40
N GLU A 162 -8.22 -12.68 -15.69
CA GLU A 162 -8.30 -13.84 -14.79
C GLU A 162 -7.44 -13.59 -13.54
N ASP A 163 -6.20 -13.14 -13.71
CA ASP A 163 -5.30 -12.82 -12.60
C ASP A 163 -5.91 -11.73 -11.69
N VAL A 164 -6.52 -10.70 -12.29
CA VAL A 164 -7.18 -9.62 -11.54
C VAL A 164 -8.37 -10.15 -10.72
N ILE A 165 -9.19 -11.03 -11.30
CA ILE A 165 -10.34 -11.63 -10.62
C ILE A 165 -9.88 -12.53 -9.46
N GLU A 166 -8.84 -13.32 -9.66
CA GLU A 166 -8.28 -14.20 -8.63
C GLU A 166 -7.72 -13.41 -7.45
N THR A 167 -7.09 -12.28 -7.72
CA THR A 167 -6.50 -11.41 -6.69
C THR A 167 -7.47 -10.40 -6.08
N ALA A 168 -8.73 -10.40 -6.47
CA ALA A 168 -9.75 -9.53 -5.89
C ALA A 168 -10.01 -9.81 -4.39
N LYS A 169 -10.74 -8.93 -3.70
CA LYS A 169 -11.07 -8.90 -2.27
C LYS A 169 -9.94 -8.41 -1.36
N SER A 170 -10.28 -8.07 -0.13
CA SER A 170 -9.36 -7.57 0.89
C SER A 170 -8.80 -8.70 1.76
N ARG A 171 -7.52 -8.63 2.13
CA ARG A 171 -6.83 -9.65 2.91
C ARG A 171 -6.63 -9.29 4.38
N TYR A 172 -6.54 -8.01 4.72
CA TYR A 172 -6.31 -7.42 6.05
C TYR A 172 -4.99 -7.77 6.74
N THR A 173 -4.21 -8.74 6.24
CA THR A 173 -2.80 -8.92 6.55
C THR A 173 -1.93 -8.17 5.53
N TYR A 174 -0.64 -8.10 5.78
CA TYR A 174 0.24 -7.24 4.99
C TYR A 174 0.87 -7.99 3.82
N SER A 175 0.83 -7.38 2.65
CA SER A 175 1.60 -7.78 1.47
C SER A 175 2.41 -6.59 0.97
N ALA A 176 3.72 -6.75 0.83
CA ALA A 176 4.61 -5.74 0.26
C ALA A 176 4.64 -5.89 -1.27
N ASN A 177 3.56 -5.46 -1.96
CA ASN A 177 3.33 -5.72 -3.37
C ASN A 177 4.47 -5.28 -4.30
N LEU A 178 5.29 -4.30 -3.88
CA LEU A 178 6.49 -3.90 -4.63
C LEU A 178 7.51 -5.05 -4.79
N LEU A 179 7.49 -6.08 -3.93
CA LEU A 179 8.36 -7.25 -4.08
C LEU A 179 8.05 -8.09 -5.34
N ALA A 180 6.86 -7.93 -5.94
CA ALA A 180 6.54 -8.56 -7.23
C ALA A 180 7.14 -7.82 -8.44
N TYR A 181 7.77 -6.64 -8.24
CA TYR A 181 8.36 -5.86 -9.33
C TYR A 181 9.43 -6.61 -10.14
N PRO A 182 10.39 -7.34 -9.55
CA PRO A 182 11.39 -8.09 -10.32
C PRO A 182 10.73 -9.07 -11.30
N GLU A 183 9.73 -9.84 -10.86
CA GLU A 183 8.99 -10.79 -11.70
C GLU A 183 8.27 -10.07 -12.86
N ALA A 184 7.61 -8.94 -12.59
CA ALA A 184 6.96 -8.16 -13.63
C ALA A 184 7.97 -7.66 -14.68
N ALA A 185 9.12 -7.15 -14.22
CA ALA A 185 10.17 -6.59 -15.05
C ALA A 185 10.90 -7.66 -15.88
N GLU A 186 11.18 -8.82 -15.30
CA GLU A 186 11.78 -9.98 -15.98
C GLU A 186 10.82 -10.56 -17.02
N GLY A 187 9.52 -10.54 -16.76
CA GLY A 187 8.47 -10.88 -17.72
C GLY A 187 8.26 -9.83 -18.82
N GLY A 188 9.11 -8.81 -18.90
CA GLY A 188 9.13 -7.81 -19.99
C GLY A 188 8.21 -6.62 -19.80
N ALA A 189 7.54 -6.45 -18.66
CA ALA A 189 6.67 -5.31 -18.42
C ALA A 189 7.45 -3.98 -18.33
N GLU A 190 7.04 -2.99 -19.12
CA GLU A 190 7.61 -1.64 -19.12
C GLU A 190 6.66 -0.60 -18.50
N ARG A 191 5.35 -0.91 -18.46
CA ARG A 191 4.28 -0.08 -17.88
C ARG A 191 3.62 -0.88 -16.76
N ILE A 192 3.96 -0.61 -15.53
CA ILE A 192 3.55 -1.39 -14.38
C ILE A 192 2.67 -0.55 -13.46
N ALA A 193 1.47 -1.03 -13.14
CA ALA A 193 0.66 -0.46 -12.09
C ALA A 193 1.07 -1.01 -10.72
N LEU A 194 1.02 -0.18 -9.69
CA LEU A 194 1.07 -0.59 -8.29
C LEU A 194 -0.32 -0.47 -7.68
N VAL A 195 -0.87 -1.55 -7.19
CA VAL A 195 -2.02 -1.53 -6.27
C VAL A 195 -1.51 -1.69 -4.85
N GLY A 196 -1.79 -0.72 -3.99
CA GLY A 196 -1.24 -0.79 -2.64
C GLY A 196 -1.82 0.24 -1.68
N MET A 197 -1.60 0.02 -0.41
CA MET A 197 -1.97 0.95 0.66
C MET A 197 -1.02 2.14 0.70
N GLY A 198 -1.38 3.24 1.34
CA GLY A 198 -0.62 4.49 1.43
C GLY A 198 0.86 4.36 1.82
N CYS A 199 1.19 3.32 2.61
CA CYS A 199 2.58 3.00 2.91
C CYS A 199 3.41 2.61 1.66
N MET A 200 2.78 2.05 0.63
CA MET A 200 3.39 1.68 -0.65
C MET A 200 3.09 2.70 -1.76
N ALA A 201 1.88 3.25 -1.78
CA ALA A 201 1.42 4.17 -2.83
C ALA A 201 2.30 5.43 -2.97
N SER A 202 2.96 5.84 -1.90
CA SER A 202 3.92 6.96 -1.93
C SER A 202 5.28 6.60 -2.54
N ALA A 203 5.61 5.30 -2.69
CA ALA A 203 6.94 4.90 -3.15
C ALA A 203 7.25 5.26 -4.62
N PRO A 204 6.33 5.03 -5.59
CA PRO A 204 6.56 5.47 -6.98
C PRO A 204 6.81 6.97 -7.08
N GLY A 205 6.02 7.78 -6.39
CA GLY A 205 6.19 9.24 -6.34
C GLY A 205 7.55 9.66 -5.74
N ALA A 206 8.00 9.02 -4.67
CA ALA A 206 9.33 9.26 -4.10
C ALA A 206 10.46 8.89 -5.08
N MET A 207 10.32 7.74 -5.75
CA MET A 207 11.29 7.32 -6.76
C MET A 207 11.36 8.27 -7.96
N GLN A 208 10.21 8.77 -8.40
CA GLN A 208 10.10 9.68 -9.54
C GLN A 208 10.66 11.06 -9.20
N SER A 209 10.25 11.66 -8.08
CA SER A 209 10.73 12.97 -7.62
C SER A 209 12.25 12.99 -7.41
N ARG A 210 12.81 11.90 -6.91
CA ARG A 210 14.25 11.73 -6.61
C ARG A 210 15.02 11.05 -7.74
N LYS A 211 14.41 10.81 -8.90
CA LYS A 211 15.04 10.25 -10.11
C LYS A 211 15.73 8.91 -9.88
N ALA A 212 15.01 7.95 -9.30
CA ALA A 212 15.50 6.61 -8.99
C ALA A 212 15.57 5.65 -10.22
N GLY A 213 15.95 6.17 -11.37
CA GLY A 213 16.31 5.38 -12.56
C GLY A 213 15.14 4.76 -13.33
N LYS A 214 15.37 3.58 -13.95
CA LYS A 214 14.39 2.89 -14.82
C LYS A 214 13.18 2.39 -14.02
N LEU A 215 13.41 1.93 -12.80
CA LEU A 215 12.36 1.49 -11.87
C LEU A 215 11.26 2.54 -11.71
N ALA A 216 11.66 3.80 -11.44
CA ALA A 216 10.73 4.92 -11.27
C ALA A 216 9.85 5.19 -12.52
N ARG A 217 10.41 4.95 -13.71
CA ARG A 217 9.66 5.16 -14.97
C ARG A 217 8.69 4.02 -15.28
N ARG A 218 9.04 2.79 -14.90
CA ARG A 218 8.18 1.62 -15.13
C ARG A 218 6.95 1.60 -14.23
N LEU A 219 7.06 2.09 -12.99
CA LEU A 219 5.92 2.24 -12.08
C LEU A 219 5.10 3.48 -12.50
N CYS A 220 4.27 3.30 -13.53
CA CYS A 220 3.62 4.40 -14.24
C CYS A 220 2.21 4.74 -13.72
N LEU A 221 1.54 3.83 -13.01
CA LEU A 221 0.20 4.03 -12.45
C LEU A 221 0.16 3.52 -11.01
N THR A 222 -0.44 4.30 -10.11
CA THR A 222 -0.60 3.91 -8.70
C THR A 222 -2.07 3.96 -8.31
N ILE A 223 -2.61 2.81 -7.90
CA ILE A 223 -3.96 2.65 -7.37
C ILE A 223 -3.85 2.43 -5.87
N GLY A 224 -4.34 3.39 -5.10
CA GLY A 224 -4.30 3.39 -3.65
C GLY A 224 -5.49 2.65 -3.03
N LEU A 225 -5.25 1.89 -1.96
CA LEU A 225 -6.27 1.24 -1.17
C LEU A 225 -6.33 1.87 0.22
N MET A 226 -7.38 2.64 0.52
CA MET A 226 -7.56 3.34 1.79
C MET A 226 -7.41 2.38 2.97
N CYS A 227 -6.48 2.68 3.87
CA CYS A 227 -6.08 1.75 4.91
C CYS A 227 -5.77 2.44 6.23
N SER A 228 -6.48 2.07 7.28
CA SER A 228 -6.14 2.54 8.63
C SER A 228 -5.03 1.70 9.27
N LYS A 229 -4.98 0.40 9.01
CA LYS A 229 -3.97 -0.54 9.50
C LYS A 229 -4.14 -1.92 8.85
N THR A 230 -3.08 -2.73 8.92
CA THR A 230 -3.11 -4.17 8.68
C THR A 230 -2.73 -4.88 9.97
N PHE A 231 -2.98 -6.17 10.02
CA PHE A 231 -2.77 -7.00 11.20
C PHE A 231 -1.65 -8.01 10.96
N ASP A 232 -1.00 -8.41 12.03
CA ASP A 232 -0.04 -9.50 12.02
C ASP A 232 -0.75 -10.83 11.77
N ASP A 233 -0.06 -11.77 11.16
CA ASP A 233 -0.62 -13.05 10.75
C ASP A 233 -1.13 -13.88 11.94
N SER A 234 -0.55 -13.70 13.12
CA SER A 234 -0.98 -14.34 14.36
C SER A 234 -2.43 -14.04 14.78
N ILE A 235 -3.07 -13.03 14.16
CA ILE A 235 -4.49 -12.73 14.38
C ILE A 235 -5.38 -13.93 14.03
N PHE A 236 -4.99 -14.74 13.03
CA PHE A 236 -5.76 -15.91 12.64
C PHE A 236 -5.73 -16.98 13.74
N GLU A 237 -4.56 -17.31 14.25
CA GLU A 237 -4.39 -18.36 15.26
C GLU A 237 -4.87 -17.92 16.65
N GLU A 238 -4.43 -16.73 17.10
CA GLU A 238 -4.65 -16.29 18.46
C GLU A 238 -6.03 -15.68 18.69
N LEU A 239 -6.60 -14.97 17.69
CA LEU A 239 -7.90 -14.35 17.84
C LEU A 239 -9.00 -15.18 17.19
N PHE A 240 -8.92 -15.42 15.87
CA PHE A 240 -10.03 -16.03 15.15
C PHE A 240 -10.20 -17.51 15.51
N GLU A 241 -9.13 -18.30 15.51
CA GLU A 241 -9.23 -19.73 15.85
C GLU A 241 -9.35 -19.98 17.35
N ALA A 242 -8.39 -19.50 18.14
CA ALA A 242 -8.35 -19.84 19.57
C ALA A 242 -9.51 -19.24 20.37
N LYS A 243 -9.96 -18.04 20.05
CA LYS A 243 -11.01 -17.36 20.82
C LYS A 243 -12.40 -17.51 20.22
N TYR A 244 -12.51 -17.43 18.89
CA TYR A 244 -13.81 -17.42 18.20
C TYR A 244 -14.13 -18.75 17.49
N GLY A 245 -13.19 -19.69 17.43
CA GLY A 245 -13.38 -20.99 16.79
C GLY A 245 -13.48 -20.92 15.25
N ILE A 246 -13.09 -19.80 14.66
CA ILE A 246 -13.15 -19.56 13.20
C ILE A 246 -11.85 -20.08 12.60
N LYS A 247 -11.91 -21.23 11.95
CA LYS A 247 -10.71 -21.81 11.31
C LYS A 247 -10.27 -21.00 10.12
N ARG A 248 -8.99 -20.74 10.00
CA ARG A 248 -8.37 -19.98 8.92
C ARG A 248 -8.74 -20.53 7.53
N ALA A 249 -8.69 -21.86 7.37
CA ALA A 249 -9.00 -22.55 6.12
C ALA A 249 -10.48 -22.45 5.70
N ASP A 250 -11.38 -22.14 6.64
CA ASP A 250 -12.81 -22.03 6.35
C ASP A 250 -13.22 -20.59 5.95
N ILE A 251 -12.32 -19.61 6.02
CA ILE A 251 -12.62 -18.22 5.68
C ILE A 251 -12.85 -18.08 4.17
N LEU A 252 -13.99 -17.51 3.78
CA LEU A 252 -14.35 -17.20 2.40
C LEU A 252 -14.15 -15.72 2.04
N LYS A 253 -14.51 -14.83 2.97
CA LYS A 253 -14.43 -13.36 2.79
C LYS A 253 -14.29 -12.70 4.15
N MET A 254 -13.56 -11.59 4.19
CA MET A 254 -13.49 -10.70 5.35
C MET A 254 -13.84 -9.27 4.95
N ASN A 255 -14.40 -8.51 5.89
CA ASN A 255 -14.63 -7.07 5.75
C ASN A 255 -14.48 -6.38 7.11
N ILE A 256 -14.32 -5.05 7.11
CA ILE A 256 -14.31 -4.22 8.32
C ILE A 256 -15.33 -3.09 8.15
N LYS A 257 -16.44 -3.19 8.87
CA LYS A 257 -17.50 -2.17 8.94
C LYS A 257 -17.79 -1.85 10.42
N GLY A 258 -16.81 -1.26 11.12
CA GLY A 258 -16.89 -1.02 12.57
C GLY A 258 -16.58 -2.26 13.43
N VAL A 259 -16.82 -3.43 12.90
CA VAL A 259 -16.44 -4.75 13.41
C VAL A 259 -15.69 -5.51 12.32
N PHE A 260 -14.97 -6.55 12.69
CA PHE A 260 -14.41 -7.50 11.74
C PHE A 260 -15.52 -8.49 11.34
N GLN A 261 -15.88 -8.50 10.07
CA GLN A 261 -16.92 -9.36 9.49
C GLN A 261 -16.23 -10.50 8.75
N ILE A 262 -16.58 -11.75 9.06
CA ILE A 262 -15.98 -12.95 8.49
C ILE A 262 -17.07 -13.89 8.00
N TRP A 263 -17.03 -14.24 6.74
CA TRP A 263 -17.90 -15.27 6.13
C TRP A 263 -17.08 -16.53 5.92
N THR A 264 -17.66 -17.67 6.27
CA THR A 264 -17.02 -18.98 6.16
C THR A 264 -17.67 -19.84 5.09
N THR A 265 -16.95 -20.84 4.60
CA THR A 265 -17.36 -21.74 3.49
C THR A 265 -18.59 -22.59 3.84
N ASP A 266 -18.86 -22.82 5.13
CA ASP A 266 -20.06 -23.49 5.65
C ASP A 266 -21.30 -22.59 5.72
N GLY A 267 -21.17 -21.33 5.25
CA GLY A 267 -22.26 -20.34 5.18
C GLY A 267 -22.49 -19.55 6.49
N HIS A 268 -21.64 -19.70 7.49
CA HIS A 268 -21.75 -18.89 8.70
C HIS A 268 -21.19 -17.48 8.52
N PHE A 269 -21.74 -16.56 9.30
CA PHE A 269 -21.28 -15.16 9.39
C PHE A 269 -20.88 -14.87 10.83
N HIS A 270 -19.69 -14.29 11.01
CA HIS A 270 -19.13 -13.96 12.31
C HIS A 270 -18.80 -12.48 12.41
N GLU A 271 -19.02 -11.89 13.57
CA GLU A 271 -18.57 -10.55 13.92
C GLU A 271 -17.58 -10.61 15.06
N VAL A 272 -16.38 -10.07 14.84
CA VAL A 272 -15.33 -9.97 15.87
C VAL A 272 -15.11 -8.48 16.18
N PRO A 273 -15.15 -8.08 17.48
CA PRO A 273 -14.94 -6.69 17.86
C PRO A 273 -13.57 -6.17 17.39
N LEU A 274 -13.58 -5.10 16.60
CA LEU A 274 -12.36 -4.52 16.04
C LEU A 274 -11.35 -4.10 17.14
N LYS A 275 -11.84 -3.76 18.32
CA LYS A 275 -10.99 -3.42 19.47
C LYS A 275 -10.05 -4.57 19.85
N GLU A 276 -10.48 -5.81 19.72
CA GLU A 276 -9.66 -6.99 20.01
C GLU A 276 -8.60 -7.21 18.94
N ALA A 277 -8.96 -7.01 17.67
CA ALA A 277 -8.02 -7.06 16.55
C ALA A 277 -6.91 -6.00 16.65
N HIS A 278 -7.14 -4.89 17.35
CA HIS A 278 -6.12 -3.84 17.51
C HIS A 278 -4.83 -4.30 18.20
N ALA A 279 -4.89 -5.35 19.04
CA ALA A 279 -3.70 -5.93 19.66
C ALA A 279 -2.73 -6.49 18.62
N PHE A 280 -3.23 -6.92 17.47
CA PHE A 280 -2.50 -7.49 16.36
C PHE A 280 -2.10 -6.45 15.30
N THR A 281 -2.24 -5.15 15.60
CA THR A 281 -1.84 -4.10 14.66
C THR A 281 -0.35 -4.17 14.36
N ARG A 282 0.00 -4.32 13.08
CA ARG A 282 1.39 -4.37 12.61
C ARG A 282 2.17 -3.13 13.03
N GLU A 283 3.43 -3.31 13.44
CA GLU A 283 4.27 -2.24 13.98
C GLU A 283 4.38 -1.03 13.03
N GLY A 284 4.66 -1.26 11.75
CA GLY A 284 4.74 -0.18 10.75
C GLY A 284 3.46 0.64 10.58
N CYS A 285 2.29 0.08 10.92
CA CYS A 285 1.01 0.80 10.86
C CYS A 285 0.83 1.82 11.99
N LYS A 286 1.52 1.63 13.12
CA LYS A 286 1.44 2.54 14.28
C LYS A 286 2.02 3.93 13.98
N GLN A 287 2.90 4.04 12.97
CA GLN A 287 3.57 5.28 12.55
C GLN A 287 3.11 5.76 11.16
N CYS A 288 2.20 5.04 10.49
CA CYS A 288 1.77 5.40 9.15
C CYS A 288 0.81 6.61 9.17
N PRO A 289 1.17 7.74 8.54
CA PRO A 289 0.32 8.94 8.54
C PRO A 289 -0.77 8.91 7.50
N ASP A 290 -0.68 8.02 6.53
CA ASP A 290 -1.47 8.02 5.32
C ASP A 290 -2.60 7.01 5.38
N PHE A 291 -3.84 7.52 5.49
CA PHE A 291 -5.06 6.73 5.39
C PHE A 291 -5.60 6.68 3.96
N ALA A 292 -5.50 7.79 3.25
CA ALA A 292 -6.24 8.05 2.02
C ALA A 292 -5.43 7.75 0.75
N ASP A 293 -4.23 7.17 0.86
CA ASP A 293 -3.32 6.92 -0.27
C ASP A 293 -2.99 8.19 -1.05
N GLU A 294 -2.55 9.20 -0.32
CA GLU A 294 -2.50 10.60 -0.71
C GLU A 294 -1.61 10.88 -1.93
N HIS A 295 -0.76 9.93 -2.33
CA HIS A 295 0.14 10.02 -3.48
C HIS A 295 -0.17 9.00 -4.60
N ALA A 296 -1.30 8.32 -4.53
CA ALA A 296 -1.79 7.50 -5.65
C ALA A 296 -2.21 8.37 -6.85
N ASP A 297 -2.53 7.77 -7.97
CA ASP A 297 -3.19 8.44 -9.09
C ASP A 297 -4.71 8.39 -8.91
N ILE A 298 -5.19 7.25 -8.39
CA ILE A 298 -6.56 7.03 -7.96
C ILE A 298 -6.53 6.32 -6.61
N SER A 299 -7.17 6.88 -5.58
CA SER A 299 -7.33 6.23 -4.28
C SER A 299 -8.73 5.65 -4.15
N THR A 300 -8.85 4.49 -3.48
CA THR A 300 -10.11 3.74 -3.42
C THR A 300 -10.35 3.19 -2.01
N GLY A 301 -11.60 3.17 -1.57
CA GLY A 301 -11.95 2.62 -0.26
C GLY A 301 -13.40 2.22 -0.13
N GLY A 302 -13.64 1.11 0.55
CA GLY A 302 -14.98 0.62 0.87
C GLY A 302 -15.55 1.30 2.11
N ILE A 303 -15.66 2.63 2.11
CA ILE A 303 -16.24 3.42 3.21
C ILE A 303 -17.52 4.09 2.75
N GLY A 304 -18.51 4.17 3.66
CA GLY A 304 -19.81 4.78 3.38
C GLY A 304 -20.97 3.82 3.57
N ALA A 305 -22.18 4.32 3.27
CA ALA A 305 -23.44 3.60 3.45
C ALA A 305 -23.76 2.65 2.28
N PHE A 306 -23.24 2.91 1.10
CA PHE A 306 -23.51 2.13 -0.09
C PHE A 306 -22.53 0.96 -0.21
N GLY A 307 -22.93 -0.24 0.18
CA GLY A 307 -22.07 -1.42 0.25
C GLY A 307 -21.59 -1.96 -1.11
N ASP A 308 -22.19 -1.52 -2.20
CA ASP A 308 -21.88 -1.86 -3.59
C ASP A 308 -21.22 -0.68 -4.35
N TRP A 309 -20.75 0.32 -3.65
CA TRP A 309 -20.01 1.47 -4.19
C TRP A 309 -18.65 1.63 -3.53
N THR A 310 -17.67 2.00 -4.32
CA THR A 310 -16.32 2.36 -3.86
C THR A 310 -16.22 3.88 -3.74
N LEU A 311 -15.77 4.40 -2.61
CA LEU A 311 -15.34 5.79 -2.51
C LEU A 311 -14.00 5.93 -3.23
N VAL A 312 -13.92 6.90 -4.14
CA VAL A 312 -12.75 7.13 -5.00
C VAL A 312 -12.29 8.57 -4.86
N ILE A 313 -10.97 8.77 -4.84
CA ILE A 313 -10.35 10.09 -4.98
C ILE A 313 -9.49 10.07 -6.24
N VAL A 314 -9.86 10.90 -7.22
CA VAL A 314 -9.08 11.06 -8.46
C VAL A 314 -8.07 12.19 -8.25
N ARG A 315 -6.78 11.90 -8.34
CA ARG A 315 -5.73 12.81 -7.89
C ARG A 315 -4.92 13.42 -9.01
N THR A 316 -4.64 12.66 -10.06
CA THR A 316 -3.78 13.10 -11.17
C THR A 316 -4.57 13.19 -12.47
N ASP A 317 -3.99 13.89 -13.47
CA ASP A 317 -4.59 13.96 -14.81
C ASP A 317 -4.67 12.58 -15.45
N GLN A 318 -3.66 11.73 -15.28
CA GLN A 318 -3.69 10.35 -15.76
C GLN A 318 -4.85 9.55 -15.11
N GLY A 319 -5.06 9.70 -13.80
CA GLY A 319 -6.21 9.11 -13.12
C GLY A 319 -7.54 9.62 -13.68
N ARG A 320 -7.62 10.90 -13.98
CA ARG A 320 -8.80 11.56 -14.55
C ARG A 320 -9.10 11.08 -15.97
N GLU A 321 -8.08 10.98 -16.82
CA GLU A 321 -8.20 10.43 -18.18
C GLU A 321 -8.71 8.99 -18.16
N LEU A 322 -8.16 8.16 -17.28
CA LEU A 322 -8.55 6.75 -17.11
C LEU A 322 -10.02 6.63 -16.67
N MET A 323 -10.43 7.41 -15.66
CA MET A 323 -11.83 7.46 -15.20
C MET A 323 -12.79 7.88 -16.32
N ASN A 324 -12.44 8.89 -17.08
CA ASN A 324 -13.29 9.37 -18.20
C ASN A 324 -13.41 8.31 -19.28
N ALA A 325 -12.31 7.69 -19.68
CA ALA A 325 -12.33 6.62 -20.67
C ALA A 325 -13.19 5.43 -20.25
N MET A 326 -13.10 5.00 -18.97
CA MET A 326 -13.94 3.93 -18.45
C MET A 326 -15.43 4.30 -18.44
N LYS A 327 -15.77 5.56 -18.12
CA LYS A 327 -17.16 6.06 -18.18
C LYS A 327 -17.69 6.08 -19.61
N GLU A 328 -16.91 6.60 -20.56
CA GLU A 328 -17.28 6.67 -21.97
C GLU A 328 -17.51 5.29 -22.58
N ASN A 329 -16.76 4.28 -22.11
CA ASN A 329 -16.94 2.89 -22.51
C ASN A 329 -18.04 2.15 -21.69
N GLY A 330 -18.73 2.83 -20.79
CA GLY A 330 -19.82 2.24 -20.00
C GLY A 330 -19.39 1.15 -19.00
N LEU A 331 -18.11 1.15 -18.57
CA LEU A 331 -17.54 0.13 -17.69
C LEU A 331 -17.76 0.44 -16.21
N ILE A 332 -18.02 1.70 -15.90
CA ILE A 332 -18.29 2.18 -14.53
C ILE A 332 -19.42 3.19 -14.51
N GLU A 333 -20.14 3.19 -13.39
CA GLU A 333 -21.02 4.27 -12.97
C GLU A 333 -20.31 5.14 -11.93
N THR A 334 -20.60 6.45 -11.96
CA THR A 334 -20.04 7.39 -10.98
C THR A 334 -21.11 8.30 -10.41
N ARG A 335 -20.96 8.69 -9.14
CA ARG A 335 -21.77 9.71 -8.44
C ARG A 335 -20.89 10.71 -7.76
N PRO A 336 -21.33 11.95 -7.53
CA PRO A 336 -20.61 12.89 -6.67
C PRO A 336 -20.35 12.31 -5.27
N GLY A 337 -19.22 12.64 -4.66
CA GLY A 337 -18.92 12.24 -3.29
C GLY A 337 -19.94 12.76 -2.28
N ASP A 338 -20.54 13.91 -2.57
CA ASP A 338 -21.56 14.56 -1.74
C ASP A 338 -22.89 13.77 -1.68
N ASP A 339 -23.10 12.78 -2.52
CA ASP A 339 -24.23 11.85 -2.42
C ASP A 339 -24.11 10.96 -1.17
N ASP A 340 -22.90 10.79 -0.61
CA ASP A 340 -22.66 10.15 0.69
C ASP A 340 -21.78 11.05 1.59
N PRO A 341 -22.37 12.10 2.17
CA PRO A 341 -21.61 13.01 3.06
C PRO A 341 -21.07 12.32 4.31
N GLY A 342 -21.67 11.18 4.71
CA GLY A 342 -21.19 10.35 5.81
C GLY A 342 -19.86 9.67 5.47
N ALA A 343 -19.71 9.18 4.24
CA ALA A 343 -18.47 8.60 3.75
C ALA A 343 -17.34 9.64 3.69
N VAL A 344 -17.63 10.83 3.15
CA VAL A 344 -16.65 11.94 3.08
C VAL A 344 -16.22 12.40 4.48
N ALA A 345 -17.16 12.56 5.41
CA ALA A 345 -16.84 12.90 6.80
C ALA A 345 -15.99 11.81 7.48
N LEU A 346 -16.26 10.54 7.20
CA LEU A 346 -15.48 9.41 7.71
C LEU A 346 -14.07 9.39 7.11
N LEU A 347 -13.92 9.61 5.80
CA LEU A 347 -12.65 9.76 5.12
C LEU A 347 -11.77 10.81 5.81
N HIS A 348 -12.27 12.02 5.97
CA HIS A 348 -11.52 13.13 6.60
C HIS A 348 -11.14 12.80 8.04
N ARG A 349 -12.08 12.24 8.83
CA ARG A 349 -11.81 11.84 10.21
C ARG A 349 -10.69 10.80 10.30
N LEU A 350 -10.69 9.78 9.45
CA LEU A 350 -9.68 8.72 9.46
C LEU A 350 -8.33 9.24 8.96
N ALA A 351 -8.30 10.12 7.98
CA ALA A 351 -7.10 10.79 7.53
C ALA A 351 -6.45 11.61 8.64
N ILE A 352 -7.23 12.45 9.34
CA ILE A 352 -6.74 13.24 10.49
C ILE A 352 -6.19 12.33 11.60
N VAL A 353 -6.90 11.24 11.94
CA VAL A 353 -6.44 10.28 12.95
C VAL A 353 -5.12 9.61 12.54
N SER A 354 -4.96 9.27 11.26
CA SER A 354 -3.73 8.66 10.77
C SER A 354 -2.56 9.65 10.76
N ARG A 355 -2.78 10.90 10.37
CA ARG A 355 -1.74 11.95 10.39
C ARG A 355 -1.17 12.18 11.79
N LYS A 356 -1.98 12.05 12.84
CA LYS A 356 -1.52 12.17 14.24
C LYS A 356 -0.55 11.06 14.69
N ARG A 357 -0.43 9.97 13.92
CA ARG A 357 0.55 8.90 14.19
C ARG A 357 1.96 9.31 13.79
N TRP A 358 2.07 10.22 12.82
CA TRP A 358 3.38 10.71 12.39
C TRP A 358 3.88 11.70 13.44
N PRO A 359 5.12 11.54 13.91
CA PRO A 359 5.68 12.46 14.90
C PRO A 359 5.68 13.90 14.37
N GLU A 360 5.23 14.87 15.16
CA GLU A 360 5.14 16.29 14.82
C GLU A 360 6.45 16.90 14.34
N ALA A 361 7.54 16.33 14.74
CA ALA A 361 8.84 16.69 14.18
C ALA A 361 9.03 16.11 12.77
N ALA A 362 8.14 16.45 11.85
CA ALA A 362 8.47 16.54 10.42
C ALA A 362 9.45 17.71 10.19
N VAL A 363 10.30 17.99 11.18
CA VAL A 363 11.41 18.92 11.04
C VAL A 363 12.40 18.30 10.06
N PRO A 364 12.89 19.06 9.05
CA PRO A 364 13.96 18.61 8.18
C PRO A 364 15.19 18.23 9.02
N GLY A 365 15.60 16.98 8.94
CA GLY A 365 16.78 16.48 9.66
C GLY A 365 16.58 15.08 10.24
N PRO A 366 17.63 14.43 10.71
CA PRO A 366 17.55 13.11 11.30
C PRO A 366 16.62 13.11 12.52
N ARG A 367 15.55 12.33 12.46
CA ARG A 367 14.64 12.17 13.58
C ARG A 367 15.23 11.17 14.56
N ARG A 368 15.37 11.58 15.79
CA ARG A 368 15.72 10.69 16.89
C ARG A 368 14.43 10.24 17.59
N ILE A 369 13.78 9.22 17.05
CA ILE A 369 12.81 8.45 17.82
C ILE A 369 13.56 7.21 18.31
N PRO A 370 13.75 7.04 19.61
CA PRO A 370 14.42 5.86 20.13
C PRO A 370 13.44 4.67 20.10
N VAL A 371 13.31 4.03 18.96
CA VAL A 371 12.71 2.70 18.86
C VAL A 371 13.84 1.74 18.55
N VAL A 372 14.29 1.04 19.56
CA VAL A 372 15.25 -0.05 19.39
C VAL A 372 14.50 -1.24 18.83
N ILE A 373 14.64 -1.47 17.54
CA ILE A 373 14.18 -2.72 16.92
C ILE A 373 15.35 -3.69 17.03
N THR A 374 15.23 -4.65 17.93
CA THR A 374 16.11 -5.81 17.98
C THR A 374 15.71 -6.75 16.85
N TYR A 375 16.52 -6.82 15.78
CA TYR A 375 16.42 -7.94 14.87
C TYR A 375 16.81 -9.21 15.61
N PRO A 376 16.09 -10.33 15.46
CA PRO A 376 16.54 -11.60 15.98
C PRO A 376 17.93 -11.88 15.39
N SER A 377 18.90 -12.13 16.28
CA SER A 377 20.24 -12.54 15.85
C SER A 377 20.10 -13.85 15.10
N ARG A 378 20.44 -13.85 13.82
CA ARG A 378 20.60 -15.09 13.05
C ARG A 378 21.86 -15.80 13.57
N HIS A 379 21.66 -16.88 14.28
CA HIS A 379 22.69 -17.88 14.59
C HIS A 379 22.56 -19.04 13.60
#